data_a71d278457d20de572cd7252f4e2d439
#
_entry.id   a71d278457d20de572cd7252f4e2d439
#
_cell.length_a   1.000
_cell.length_b   1.000
_cell.length_c   1.000
_cell.angle_alpha   90.00
_cell.angle_beta   90.00
_cell.angle_gamma   90.00
#
_symmetry.space_group_name_H-M   'P 1'
#
loop_
_entity.id
_entity.type
_entity.pdbx_description
1 polymer ?
#
loop_
_entity_poly.entity_id
_entity_poly.type
_entity_poly.pdbx_seq_one_letter_code
_entity_poly.pdbx_strand_id
1 'polypeptide(L)'
;MSVTFGKAPARVVAIGQSTTEILLSLGLADRIAGTAVWVGPVLKPFEAQNARIKRLADNDPSFESVVQQEPDLVAAQFEWHIGSNGSVGKREQFAQLGIPTYISPADCVEKDNSGGGDGLRKQMFTMDLVYQEIRDLARIFGVDDRGEALVAALRTREAAAIASVAGGDAKGVPVVFWFSSKEVRGDAFVAGRNGAPAYIVKALGARNVVTTEEEWPLASWERIAAADPAVIVIATMDRRRYAADDPAVKLAFLESDPVTGKLEAVRKKRFVLMDAQSMNPTIRTIDGIEALANGIKAFGLAD
;
A
#
# COMPACT_ATOMS: atom_id res chain seq x y z
N MET A 1 -15.53 17.26 6.11
CA MET A 1 -15.19 18.68 6.25
C MET A 1 -14.75 19.19 4.90
N SER A 2 -15.32 20.28 4.39
CA SER A 2 -14.91 20.89 3.12
C SER A 2 -13.83 21.95 3.39
N VAL A 3 -12.72 21.94 2.64
CA VAL A 3 -11.66 22.94 2.76
C VAL A 3 -11.53 23.66 1.41
N THR A 4 -11.51 24.98 1.45
CA THR A 4 -11.35 25.81 0.23
C THR A 4 -9.96 26.45 0.28
N PHE A 5 -9.19 26.27 -0.80
CA PHE A 5 -7.89 26.90 -0.95
C PHE A 5 -8.04 28.16 -1.82
N GLY A 6 -7.69 29.33 -1.28
CA GLY A 6 -7.66 30.59 -2.05
C GLY A 6 -6.50 30.65 -3.05
N LYS A 7 -5.45 29.88 -2.82
CA LYS A 7 -4.29 29.65 -3.68
C LYS A 7 -3.73 28.25 -3.45
N ALA A 8 -3.06 27.69 -4.46
CA ALA A 8 -2.38 26.41 -4.33
C ALA A 8 -1.35 26.43 -3.19
N PRO A 9 -1.27 25.37 -2.37
CA PRO A 9 -0.28 25.27 -1.31
C PRO A 9 1.15 25.41 -1.84
N ALA A 10 1.98 26.09 -1.08
CA ALA A 10 3.39 26.27 -1.39
C ALA A 10 4.30 25.30 -0.61
N ARG A 11 3.82 24.82 0.53
CA ARG A 11 4.59 24.01 1.49
C ARG A 11 3.76 22.88 2.05
N VAL A 12 3.79 21.71 1.41
CA VAL A 12 3.10 20.52 1.92
C VAL A 12 4.05 19.64 2.73
N VAL A 13 3.59 19.15 3.88
CA VAL A 13 4.21 17.99 4.55
C VAL A 13 3.41 16.76 4.19
N ALA A 14 4.08 15.78 3.58
CA ALA A 14 3.50 14.50 3.17
C ALA A 14 3.85 13.40 4.18
N ILE A 15 2.84 12.86 4.88
CA ILE A 15 2.97 11.79 5.86
C ILE A 15 2.51 10.50 5.22
N GLY A 16 3.44 9.76 4.63
CA GLY A 16 3.21 8.53 3.91
C GLY A 16 3.92 8.49 2.56
N GLN A 17 4.50 7.33 2.27
CA GLN A 17 5.27 7.12 1.04
C GLN A 17 4.39 7.29 -0.21
N SER A 18 3.16 6.74 -0.23
CA SER A 18 2.26 6.84 -1.39
C SER A 18 1.86 8.27 -1.71
N THR A 19 1.41 9.04 -0.70
CA THR A 19 1.05 10.44 -0.89
C THR A 19 2.26 11.26 -1.39
N THR A 20 3.46 10.98 -0.87
CA THR A 20 4.70 11.61 -1.36
C THR A 20 4.94 11.26 -2.84
N GLU A 21 4.81 10.00 -3.23
CA GLU A 21 5.03 9.55 -4.59
C GLU A 21 3.98 10.09 -5.59
N ILE A 22 2.74 10.28 -5.14
CA ILE A 22 1.71 10.96 -5.93
C ILE A 22 2.12 12.43 -6.18
N LEU A 23 2.53 13.16 -5.14
CA LEU A 23 2.99 14.55 -5.30
C LEU A 23 4.20 14.65 -6.22
N LEU A 24 5.16 13.73 -6.11
CA LEU A 24 6.31 13.66 -7.02
C LEU A 24 5.87 13.37 -8.46
N SER A 25 4.93 12.45 -8.65
CA SER A 25 4.36 12.09 -9.96
C SER A 25 3.60 13.25 -10.62
N LEU A 26 3.00 14.11 -9.80
CA LEU A 26 2.36 15.34 -10.25
C LEU A 26 3.38 16.47 -10.54
N GLY A 27 4.69 16.23 -10.35
CA GLY A 27 5.74 17.22 -10.57
C GLY A 27 5.77 18.32 -9.52
N LEU A 28 5.42 18.00 -8.27
CA LEU A 28 5.30 18.96 -7.16
C LEU A 28 6.45 18.84 -6.14
N ALA A 29 7.60 18.28 -6.53
CA ALA A 29 8.75 18.08 -5.65
C ALA A 29 9.14 19.38 -4.88
N ASP A 30 9.14 20.53 -5.56
CA ASP A 30 9.49 21.82 -4.97
C ASP A 30 8.44 22.37 -3.99
N ARG A 31 7.27 21.74 -3.90
CA ARG A 31 6.21 22.07 -2.94
C ARG A 31 6.29 21.23 -1.67
N ILE A 32 7.09 20.15 -1.66
CA ILE A 32 7.19 19.26 -0.51
C ILE A 32 8.21 19.80 0.49
N ALA A 33 7.72 20.31 1.62
CA ALA A 33 8.57 20.85 2.69
C ALA A 33 9.15 19.75 3.60
N GLY A 34 8.53 18.57 3.64
CA GLY A 34 9.00 17.42 4.40
C GLY A 34 8.19 16.18 4.14
N THR A 35 8.80 15.02 4.37
CA THR A 35 8.17 13.70 4.24
C THR A 35 8.43 12.82 5.46
N ALA A 36 7.54 11.86 5.70
CA ALA A 36 7.72 10.84 6.73
C ALA A 36 6.98 9.53 6.35
N VAL A 37 7.17 8.48 7.14
CA VAL A 37 6.55 7.16 7.00
C VAL A 37 6.97 6.49 5.69
N TRP A 38 8.17 5.95 5.71
CA TRP A 38 8.78 5.25 4.58
C TRP A 38 8.96 3.76 4.91
N VAL A 39 8.57 2.89 3.98
CA VAL A 39 8.71 1.42 4.11
C VAL A 39 9.83 0.90 3.22
N GLY A 40 10.02 1.50 2.08
CA GLY A 40 11.04 1.15 1.10
C GLY A 40 11.57 2.35 0.33
N PRO A 41 12.38 2.12 -0.71
CA PRO A 41 12.90 3.20 -1.56
C PRO A 41 11.75 3.89 -2.31
N VAL A 42 11.93 5.16 -2.62
CA VAL A 42 11.02 5.90 -3.50
C VAL A 42 11.01 5.27 -4.91
N LEU A 43 9.93 5.47 -5.67
CA LEU A 43 9.89 5.10 -7.08
C LEU A 43 11.12 5.63 -7.81
N LYS A 44 11.80 4.77 -8.55
CA LYS A 44 13.11 5.03 -9.19
C LYS A 44 13.20 6.35 -9.97
N PRO A 45 12.17 6.77 -10.74
CA PRO A 45 12.23 8.07 -11.44
C PRO A 45 12.36 9.28 -10.53
N PHE A 46 12.07 9.15 -9.23
CA PHE A 46 12.03 10.27 -8.28
C PHE A 46 13.16 10.27 -7.25
N GLU A 47 14.13 9.35 -7.35
CA GLU A 47 15.26 9.24 -6.40
C GLU A 47 15.99 10.59 -6.23
N ALA A 48 16.32 11.25 -7.32
CA ALA A 48 17.06 12.52 -7.29
C ALA A 48 16.25 13.68 -6.68
N GLN A 49 14.93 13.73 -6.94
CA GLN A 49 14.06 14.74 -6.34
C GLN A 49 13.86 14.45 -4.85
N ASN A 50 13.54 13.19 -4.51
CA ASN A 50 13.31 12.77 -3.13
C ASN A 50 14.53 12.97 -2.23
N ALA A 51 15.74 12.78 -2.76
CA ALA A 51 16.98 12.99 -2.01
C ALA A 51 17.18 14.45 -1.53
N ARG A 52 16.49 15.41 -2.15
CA ARG A 52 16.55 16.85 -1.77
C ARG A 52 15.47 17.22 -0.78
N ILE A 53 14.47 16.37 -0.57
CA ILE A 53 13.34 16.64 0.32
C ILE A 53 13.71 16.18 1.73
N LYS A 54 13.45 17.01 2.71
CA LYS A 54 13.73 16.71 4.11
C LYS A 54 12.87 15.52 4.57
N ARG A 55 13.53 14.44 5.02
CA ARG A 55 12.87 13.36 5.71
C ARG A 55 12.77 13.68 7.19
N LEU A 56 11.55 13.83 7.72
CA LEU A 56 11.30 14.19 9.11
C LEU A 56 11.47 12.98 10.03
N ALA A 57 11.02 11.82 9.56
CA ALA A 57 11.15 10.54 10.24
C ALA A 57 10.95 9.37 9.24
N ASP A 58 11.51 8.20 9.56
CA ASP A 58 11.20 6.96 8.82
C ASP A 58 9.86 6.35 9.28
N ASN A 59 9.48 6.61 10.53
CA ASN A 59 8.18 6.30 11.12
C ASN A 59 7.35 7.58 11.29
N ASP A 60 6.47 7.60 12.30
CA ASP A 60 5.65 8.73 12.66
C ASP A 60 6.52 9.92 13.06
N PRO A 61 6.40 11.08 12.40
CA PRO A 61 7.08 12.29 12.84
C PRO A 61 6.38 12.85 14.09
N SER A 62 7.09 13.64 14.91
CA SER A 62 6.41 14.40 15.96
C SER A 62 5.59 15.54 15.37
N PHE A 63 4.53 15.97 16.09
CA PHE A 63 3.71 17.12 15.72
C PHE A 63 4.57 18.37 15.50
N GLU A 64 5.50 18.61 16.43
CA GLU A 64 6.40 19.76 16.39
C GLU A 64 7.30 19.73 15.14
N SER A 65 7.81 18.54 14.77
CA SER A 65 8.67 18.41 13.59
C SER A 65 7.91 18.72 12.29
N VAL A 66 6.61 18.40 12.25
CA VAL A 66 5.72 18.75 11.14
C VAL A 66 5.46 20.26 11.11
N VAL A 67 5.02 20.83 12.23
CA VAL A 67 4.69 22.26 12.33
C VAL A 67 5.92 23.16 12.09
N GLN A 68 7.10 22.73 12.51
CA GLN A 68 8.36 23.45 12.27
C GLN A 68 8.68 23.64 10.77
N GLN A 69 8.07 22.82 9.88
CA GLN A 69 8.22 23.04 8.45
C GLN A 69 7.33 24.16 7.92
N GLU A 70 6.52 24.81 8.77
CA GLU A 70 5.58 25.87 8.42
C GLU A 70 4.68 25.46 7.22
N PRO A 71 4.01 24.30 7.30
CA PRO A 71 3.22 23.82 6.17
C PRO A 71 1.94 24.62 6.00
N ASP A 72 1.52 24.81 4.77
CA ASP A 72 0.19 25.31 4.41
C ASP A 72 -0.75 24.19 3.95
N LEU A 73 -0.27 22.93 4.02
CA LEU A 73 -1.05 21.69 3.90
C LEU A 73 -0.29 20.53 4.58
N VAL A 74 -1.00 19.71 5.33
CA VAL A 74 -0.52 18.38 5.75
C VAL A 74 -1.37 17.34 5.05
N ALA A 75 -0.73 16.47 4.25
CA ALA A 75 -1.36 15.38 3.53
C ALA A 75 -0.88 14.03 4.08
N ALA A 76 -1.81 13.18 4.51
CA ALA A 76 -1.50 11.88 5.12
C ALA A 76 -2.05 10.72 4.29
N GLN A 77 -1.24 9.68 4.13
CA GLN A 77 -1.64 8.41 3.52
C GLN A 77 -2.62 7.64 4.41
N PHE A 78 -2.38 7.63 5.72
CA PHE A 78 -3.19 6.86 6.68
C PHE A 78 -3.90 7.79 7.66
N GLU A 79 -5.18 7.48 7.94
CA GLU A 79 -5.98 8.19 8.94
C GLU A 79 -5.35 8.11 10.35
N TRP A 80 -4.67 7.02 10.64
CA TRP A 80 -3.95 6.79 11.90
C TRP A 80 -3.08 7.97 12.32
N HIS A 81 -2.44 8.66 11.37
CA HIS A 81 -1.49 9.73 11.67
C HIS A 81 -2.14 11.01 12.14
N ILE A 82 -3.23 11.43 11.47
CA ILE A 82 -3.85 12.74 11.72
C ILE A 82 -5.36 12.67 11.96
N GLY A 83 -5.93 11.47 12.02
CA GLY A 83 -7.34 11.25 12.37
C GLY A 83 -7.60 11.25 13.87
N SER A 84 -8.58 10.46 14.30
CA SER A 84 -8.98 10.38 15.71
C SER A 84 -7.87 9.83 16.63
N ASN A 85 -7.06 8.88 16.14
CA ASN A 85 -5.91 8.34 16.87
C ASN A 85 -4.80 9.38 17.02
N GLY A 86 -4.50 10.12 15.95
CA GLY A 86 -3.58 11.25 15.96
C GLY A 86 -2.18 10.90 16.42
N SER A 87 -1.57 9.83 15.89
CA SER A 87 -0.20 9.43 16.27
C SER A 87 0.85 10.52 15.98
N VAL A 88 0.57 11.38 14.99
CA VAL A 88 1.36 12.58 14.69
C VAL A 88 0.69 13.84 15.29
N GLY A 89 -0.63 13.93 15.19
CA GLY A 89 -1.44 15.02 15.70
C GLY A 89 -2.88 14.88 15.18
N LYS A 90 -3.84 15.46 15.89
CA LYS A 90 -5.25 15.44 15.45
C LYS A 90 -5.51 16.56 14.46
N ARG A 91 -6.45 16.36 13.54
CA ARG A 91 -6.86 17.39 12.55
C ARG A 91 -7.25 18.71 13.20
N GLU A 92 -7.88 18.65 14.38
CA GLU A 92 -8.28 19.83 15.15
C GLU A 92 -7.08 20.65 15.62
N GLN A 93 -5.95 19.99 15.97
CA GLN A 93 -4.71 20.67 16.39
C GLN A 93 -4.10 21.41 15.21
N PHE A 94 -4.06 20.82 14.03
CA PHE A 94 -3.62 21.49 12.81
C PHE A 94 -4.55 22.65 12.44
N ALA A 95 -5.87 22.45 12.52
CA ALA A 95 -6.86 23.48 12.24
C ALA A 95 -6.74 24.70 13.17
N GLN A 96 -6.41 24.50 14.46
CA GLN A 96 -6.14 25.59 15.41
C GLN A 96 -4.94 26.46 15.01
N LEU A 97 -3.99 25.87 14.26
CA LEU A 97 -2.84 26.59 13.70
C LEU A 97 -3.13 27.14 12.29
N GLY A 98 -4.36 26.99 11.79
CA GLY A 98 -4.70 27.41 10.42
C GLY A 98 -4.12 26.52 9.33
N ILE A 99 -3.68 25.29 9.67
CA ILE A 99 -3.09 24.34 8.74
C ILE A 99 -4.16 23.36 8.27
N PRO A 100 -4.59 23.40 7.00
CA PRO A 100 -5.51 22.42 6.44
C PRO A 100 -4.86 21.04 6.35
N THR A 101 -5.70 20.00 6.46
CA THR A 101 -5.25 18.60 6.40
C THR A 101 -6.03 17.82 5.35
N TYR A 102 -5.34 16.89 4.70
CA TYR A 102 -5.90 15.94 3.76
C TYR A 102 -5.56 14.51 4.22
N ILE A 103 -6.51 13.58 4.09
CA ILE A 103 -6.31 12.14 4.31
C ILE A 103 -6.68 11.42 3.03
N SER A 104 -5.86 10.45 2.62
CA SER A 104 -6.13 9.63 1.45
C SER A 104 -7.51 8.96 1.54
N PRO A 105 -8.37 9.10 0.52
CA PRO A 105 -9.63 8.36 0.44
C PRO A 105 -9.43 6.85 0.57
N ALA A 106 -8.31 6.35 0.09
CA ALA A 106 -7.97 4.94 0.16
C ALA A 106 -7.86 4.39 1.59
N ASP A 107 -7.66 5.26 2.59
CA ASP A 107 -7.58 4.84 4.00
C ASP A 107 -8.76 5.29 4.88
N CYS A 108 -9.68 6.09 4.39
CA CYS A 108 -10.80 6.58 5.19
C CYS A 108 -12.19 6.29 4.58
N VAL A 109 -12.31 6.09 3.26
CA VAL A 109 -13.60 5.81 2.63
C VAL A 109 -13.94 4.33 2.76
N GLU A 110 -15.15 4.03 3.28
CA GLU A 110 -15.64 2.66 3.51
C GLU A 110 -14.69 1.80 4.37
N LYS A 111 -13.90 2.45 5.24
CA LYS A 111 -12.99 1.82 6.18
C LYS A 111 -13.27 2.30 7.60
N ASP A 112 -13.42 1.36 8.52
CA ASP A 112 -13.57 1.64 9.97
C ASP A 112 -12.20 1.49 10.64
N ASN A 113 -11.62 2.61 11.02
CA ASN A 113 -10.34 2.69 11.71
C ASN A 113 -10.48 2.86 13.24
N SER A 114 -11.71 2.76 13.79
CA SER A 114 -11.98 3.02 15.20
C SER A 114 -11.56 1.89 16.16
N GLY A 115 -11.45 0.66 15.65
CA GLY A 115 -11.24 -0.56 16.44
C GLY A 115 -9.77 -0.88 16.80
N GLY A 116 -8.81 -0.07 16.38
CA GLY A 116 -7.38 -0.39 16.47
C GLY A 116 -6.93 -1.39 15.42
N GLY A 117 -5.62 -1.57 15.24
CA GLY A 117 -5.06 -2.35 14.14
C GLY A 117 -5.16 -1.61 12.80
N ASP A 118 -5.15 -2.37 11.69
CA ASP A 118 -5.15 -1.78 10.34
C ASP A 118 -6.56 -1.51 9.78
N GLY A 119 -7.59 -1.56 10.64
CA GLY A 119 -8.97 -1.27 10.31
C GLY A 119 -9.75 -2.40 9.61
N LEU A 120 -11.04 -2.16 9.45
CA LEU A 120 -11.99 -3.08 8.81
C LEU A 120 -12.57 -2.46 7.56
N ARG A 121 -12.55 -3.19 6.43
CA ARG A 121 -13.24 -2.80 5.21
C ARG A 121 -14.45 -3.67 4.96
N LYS A 122 -15.63 -3.08 4.97
CA LYS A 122 -16.88 -3.76 4.59
C LYS A 122 -16.98 -3.96 3.09
N GLN A 123 -16.42 -3.05 2.32
CA GLN A 123 -16.37 -3.13 0.86
C GLN A 123 -14.93 -3.28 0.39
N MET A 124 -14.76 -4.00 -0.73
CA MET A 124 -13.44 -4.18 -1.32
C MET A 124 -12.86 -2.83 -1.76
N PHE A 125 -11.60 -2.60 -1.42
CA PHE A 125 -10.80 -1.53 -1.99
C PHE A 125 -10.83 -1.58 -3.51
N THR A 126 -10.84 -0.43 -4.17
CA THR A 126 -10.63 -0.28 -5.60
C THR A 126 -9.63 0.83 -5.89
N MET A 127 -8.94 0.73 -7.02
CA MET A 127 -8.03 1.77 -7.48
C MET A 127 -8.70 3.13 -7.67
N ASP A 128 -10.02 3.19 -7.79
CA ASP A 128 -10.73 4.48 -7.91
C ASP A 128 -10.51 5.40 -6.71
N LEU A 129 -10.27 4.83 -5.50
CA LEU A 129 -9.93 5.62 -4.32
C LEU A 129 -8.54 6.27 -4.44
N VAL A 130 -7.57 5.58 -5.04
CA VAL A 130 -6.24 6.14 -5.33
C VAL A 130 -6.33 7.17 -6.47
N TYR A 131 -7.14 6.88 -7.49
CA TYR A 131 -7.39 7.84 -8.57
C TYR A 131 -8.09 9.10 -8.05
N GLN A 132 -8.96 8.96 -7.05
CA GLN A 132 -9.55 10.12 -6.37
C GLN A 132 -8.46 10.92 -5.62
N GLU A 133 -7.56 10.27 -4.86
CA GLU A 133 -6.44 10.97 -4.19
C GLU A 133 -5.60 11.77 -5.19
N ILE A 134 -5.24 11.15 -6.33
CA ILE A 134 -4.48 11.82 -7.38
C ILE A 134 -5.21 13.07 -7.89
N ARG A 135 -6.51 12.96 -8.17
CA ARG A 135 -7.33 14.09 -8.65
C ARG A 135 -7.51 15.17 -7.60
N ASP A 136 -7.74 14.78 -6.35
CA ASP A 136 -7.91 15.72 -5.24
C ASP A 136 -6.63 16.52 -5.03
N LEU A 137 -5.47 15.86 -4.97
CA LEU A 137 -4.18 16.52 -4.83
C LEU A 137 -3.90 17.39 -6.07
N ALA A 138 -4.13 16.89 -7.29
CA ALA A 138 -3.94 17.67 -8.50
C ALA A 138 -4.79 18.96 -8.49
N ARG A 139 -6.05 18.89 -8.06
CA ARG A 139 -6.95 20.04 -7.93
C ARG A 139 -6.49 21.01 -6.84
N ILE A 140 -6.08 20.51 -5.67
CA ILE A 140 -5.55 21.34 -4.56
C ILE A 140 -4.35 22.17 -5.04
N PHE A 141 -3.49 21.59 -5.89
CA PHE A 141 -2.29 22.24 -6.40
C PHE A 141 -2.47 22.95 -7.75
N GLY A 142 -3.67 22.89 -8.35
CA GLY A 142 -3.98 23.52 -9.64
C GLY A 142 -3.25 22.88 -10.84
N VAL A 143 -3.09 21.57 -10.82
CA VAL A 143 -2.41 20.78 -11.87
C VAL A 143 -3.30 19.63 -12.38
N ASP A 144 -4.60 19.89 -12.56
CA ASP A 144 -5.63 18.91 -12.90
C ASP A 144 -5.25 18.07 -14.12
N ASP A 145 -4.71 18.68 -15.18
CA ASP A 145 -4.27 17.96 -16.39
C ASP A 145 -3.20 16.91 -16.11
N ARG A 146 -2.29 17.19 -15.18
CA ARG A 146 -1.26 16.21 -14.75
C ARG A 146 -1.88 15.07 -13.96
N GLY A 147 -2.90 15.36 -13.15
CA GLY A 147 -3.68 14.35 -12.43
C GLY A 147 -4.38 13.39 -13.37
N GLU A 148 -5.10 13.91 -14.37
CA GLU A 148 -5.79 13.06 -15.35
C GLU A 148 -4.80 12.25 -16.21
N ALA A 149 -3.68 12.83 -16.61
CA ALA A 149 -2.63 12.11 -17.34
C ALA A 149 -2.04 10.96 -16.51
N LEU A 150 -1.78 11.17 -15.21
CA LEU A 150 -1.29 10.13 -14.31
C LEU A 150 -2.32 9.01 -14.16
N VAL A 151 -3.59 9.33 -13.91
CA VAL A 151 -4.68 8.35 -13.82
C VAL A 151 -4.81 7.54 -15.10
N ALA A 152 -4.77 8.19 -16.27
CA ALA A 152 -4.84 7.51 -17.56
C ALA A 152 -3.67 6.53 -17.77
N ALA A 153 -2.45 6.93 -17.40
CA ALA A 153 -1.27 6.07 -17.47
C ALA A 153 -1.39 4.85 -16.56
N LEU A 154 -1.84 5.02 -15.31
CA LEU A 154 -2.04 3.92 -14.37
C LEU A 154 -3.13 2.95 -14.85
N ARG A 155 -4.26 3.45 -15.34
CA ARG A 155 -5.32 2.61 -15.93
C ARG A 155 -4.84 1.81 -17.13
N THR A 156 -3.99 2.40 -17.97
CA THR A 156 -3.40 1.70 -19.12
C THR A 156 -2.51 0.55 -18.68
N ARG A 157 -1.67 0.75 -17.65
CA ARG A 157 -0.83 -0.29 -17.06
C ARG A 157 -1.68 -1.41 -16.44
N GLU A 158 -2.70 -1.05 -15.66
CA GLU A 158 -3.64 -1.99 -15.05
C GLU A 158 -4.30 -2.88 -16.12
N ALA A 159 -4.86 -2.26 -17.15
CA ALA A 159 -5.51 -3.00 -18.24
C ALA A 159 -4.53 -3.92 -18.99
N ALA A 160 -3.30 -3.49 -19.21
CA ALA A 160 -2.26 -4.32 -19.84
C ALA A 160 -1.88 -5.53 -18.97
N ALA A 161 -1.72 -5.33 -17.66
CA ALA A 161 -1.42 -6.43 -16.73
C ALA A 161 -2.56 -7.47 -16.69
N ILE A 162 -3.82 -7.02 -16.61
CA ILE A 162 -5.01 -7.87 -16.64
C ILE A 162 -5.07 -8.64 -17.96
N ALA A 163 -4.91 -7.96 -19.10
CA ALA A 163 -4.96 -8.58 -20.42
C ALA A 163 -3.87 -9.64 -20.60
N SER A 164 -2.73 -9.50 -19.91
CA SER A 164 -1.59 -10.42 -20.03
C SER A 164 -1.87 -11.83 -19.47
N VAL A 165 -2.93 -12.01 -18.68
CA VAL A 165 -3.38 -13.29 -18.09
C VAL A 165 -4.81 -13.66 -18.49
N ALA A 166 -5.50 -12.84 -19.29
CA ALA A 166 -6.92 -12.96 -19.66
C ALA A 166 -7.20 -14.02 -20.73
N GLY A 167 -6.42 -15.01 -20.87
CA GLY A 167 -6.65 -16.10 -21.84
C GLY A 167 -6.49 -17.47 -21.22
N GLY A 168 -6.10 -17.52 -19.95
CA GLY A 168 -5.70 -18.77 -19.32
C GLY A 168 -6.47 -19.12 -18.05
N ASP A 169 -6.08 -20.24 -17.44
CA ASP A 169 -6.68 -20.81 -16.23
C ASP A 169 -6.27 -20.09 -14.93
N ALA A 170 -5.88 -18.79 -14.98
CA ALA A 170 -5.69 -17.98 -13.78
C ALA A 170 -6.97 -17.93 -12.91
N LYS A 171 -8.11 -18.36 -13.48
CA LYS A 171 -9.42 -18.37 -12.84
C LYS A 171 -9.42 -19.24 -11.58
N GLY A 172 -9.54 -18.56 -10.45
CA GLY A 172 -9.63 -19.21 -9.14
C GLY A 172 -8.32 -19.69 -8.54
N VAL A 173 -7.15 -19.38 -9.15
CA VAL A 173 -5.83 -19.69 -8.56
C VAL A 173 -5.79 -19.19 -7.10
N PRO A 174 -5.59 -20.08 -6.11
CA PRO A 174 -5.57 -19.70 -4.71
C PRO A 174 -4.23 -19.02 -4.36
N VAL A 175 -4.30 -17.81 -3.82
CA VAL A 175 -3.16 -16.99 -3.46
C VAL A 175 -3.24 -16.59 -1.99
N VAL A 176 -2.12 -16.61 -1.29
CA VAL A 176 -1.96 -15.97 0.02
C VAL A 176 -0.92 -14.86 -0.07
N PHE A 177 -1.17 -13.73 0.62
CA PHE A 177 -0.22 -12.63 0.75
C PHE A 177 0.30 -12.59 2.18
N TRP A 178 1.57 -12.86 2.35
CA TRP A 178 2.25 -12.77 3.63
C TRP A 178 2.99 -11.44 3.75
N PHE A 179 2.40 -10.53 4.54
CA PHE A 179 2.97 -9.20 4.73
C PHE A 179 4.10 -9.23 5.76
N SER A 180 3.80 -9.60 7.00
CA SER A 180 4.72 -9.50 8.14
C SER A 180 4.48 -10.62 9.15
N SER A 181 5.39 -10.82 10.08
CA SER A 181 5.23 -11.66 11.27
C SER A 181 6.10 -11.15 12.42
N LYS A 182 5.58 -11.19 13.64
CA LYS A 182 6.39 -10.88 14.82
C LYS A 182 7.53 -11.88 14.98
N GLU A 183 7.20 -13.16 14.78
CA GLU A 183 8.12 -14.30 14.78
C GLU A 183 7.83 -15.13 13.51
N VAL A 184 8.88 -15.62 12.86
CA VAL A 184 8.73 -16.34 11.58
C VAL A 184 7.94 -17.65 11.71
N ARG A 185 7.98 -18.31 12.87
CA ARG A 185 7.23 -19.54 13.18
C ARG A 185 5.86 -19.27 13.81
N GLY A 186 5.57 -18.03 14.14
CA GLY A 186 4.28 -17.61 14.70
C GLY A 186 3.24 -17.34 13.61
N ASP A 187 2.11 -16.77 14.05
CA ASP A 187 1.05 -16.35 13.15
C ASP A 187 1.55 -15.26 12.18
N ALA A 188 1.13 -15.38 10.95
CA ALA A 188 1.46 -14.43 9.88
C ALA A 188 0.38 -13.34 9.76
N PHE A 189 0.80 -12.09 9.60
CA PHE A 189 -0.07 -11.03 9.07
C PHE A 189 -0.28 -11.28 7.58
N VAL A 190 -1.48 -11.68 7.21
CA VAL A 190 -1.87 -12.01 5.84
C VAL A 190 -2.97 -11.09 5.37
N ALA A 191 -3.10 -10.91 4.06
CA ALA A 191 -4.13 -10.03 3.53
C ALA A 191 -5.54 -10.63 3.69
N GLY A 192 -6.48 -9.85 4.20
CA GLY A 192 -7.91 -10.16 4.21
C GLY A 192 -8.58 -9.97 2.85
N ARG A 193 -9.91 -10.16 2.82
CA ARG A 193 -10.69 -10.23 1.56
C ARG A 193 -11.02 -8.89 0.91
N ASN A 194 -10.80 -7.76 1.59
CA ASN A 194 -11.28 -6.44 1.15
C ASN A 194 -10.17 -5.39 0.93
N GLY A 195 -8.90 -5.70 1.27
CA GLY A 195 -7.75 -4.80 1.06
C GLY A 195 -7.23 -4.78 -0.38
N ALA A 196 -6.14 -4.08 -0.62
CA ALA A 196 -5.50 -3.98 -1.94
C ALA A 196 -5.10 -5.34 -2.53
N PRO A 197 -4.57 -6.33 -1.76
CA PRO A 197 -4.28 -7.65 -2.30
C PRO A 197 -5.53 -8.38 -2.81
N ALA A 198 -6.70 -8.18 -2.18
CA ALA A 198 -7.95 -8.75 -2.67
C ALA A 198 -8.38 -8.15 -4.01
N TYR A 199 -8.14 -6.86 -4.20
CA TYR A 199 -8.34 -6.20 -5.49
C TYR A 199 -7.39 -6.78 -6.57
N ILE A 200 -6.11 -6.95 -6.23
CA ILE A 200 -5.10 -7.52 -7.14
C ILE A 200 -5.53 -8.92 -7.64
N VAL A 201 -5.89 -9.82 -6.74
CA VAL A 201 -6.31 -11.18 -7.15
C VAL A 201 -7.61 -11.16 -7.96
N LYS A 202 -8.57 -10.31 -7.58
CA LYS A 202 -9.83 -10.19 -8.31
C LYS A 202 -9.60 -9.66 -9.72
N ALA A 203 -8.74 -8.66 -9.90
CA ALA A 203 -8.40 -8.09 -11.20
C ALA A 203 -7.80 -9.14 -12.15
N LEU A 204 -7.03 -10.08 -11.61
CA LEU A 204 -6.38 -11.16 -12.38
C LEU A 204 -7.21 -12.45 -12.46
N GLY A 205 -8.45 -12.49 -11.91
CA GLY A 205 -9.28 -13.68 -11.89
C GLY A 205 -8.86 -14.74 -10.86
N ALA A 206 -7.81 -14.50 -10.06
CA ALA A 206 -7.38 -15.35 -8.97
C ALA A 206 -8.26 -15.17 -7.71
N ARG A 207 -7.98 -15.89 -6.63
CA ARG A 207 -8.71 -15.75 -5.36
C ARG A 207 -7.75 -15.67 -4.17
N ASN A 208 -8.06 -14.81 -3.21
CA ASN A 208 -7.39 -14.82 -1.91
C ASN A 208 -7.94 -16.01 -1.07
N VAL A 209 -7.04 -16.78 -0.43
CA VAL A 209 -7.44 -17.87 0.46
C VAL A 209 -7.96 -17.40 1.81
N VAL A 210 -7.66 -16.15 2.19
CA VAL A 210 -8.10 -15.52 3.43
C VAL A 210 -9.39 -14.74 3.18
N THR A 211 -10.43 -15.00 4.00
CA THR A 211 -11.80 -14.51 3.76
C THR A 211 -12.32 -13.56 4.85
N THR A 212 -11.46 -13.14 5.78
CA THR A 212 -11.82 -12.18 6.85
C THR A 212 -11.89 -10.75 6.32
N GLU A 213 -12.66 -9.88 7.00
CA GLU A 213 -12.84 -8.47 6.62
C GLU A 213 -11.73 -7.56 7.14
N GLU A 214 -10.96 -8.04 8.12
CA GLU A 214 -9.77 -7.35 8.59
C GLU A 214 -8.77 -7.15 7.43
N GLU A 215 -8.12 -6.00 7.40
CA GLU A 215 -7.18 -5.71 6.29
C GLU A 215 -5.94 -6.61 6.38
N TRP A 216 -5.39 -6.78 7.59
CA TRP A 216 -4.23 -7.64 7.87
C TRP A 216 -4.46 -8.54 9.08
N PRO A 217 -5.33 -9.57 8.97
CA PRO A 217 -5.57 -10.52 10.06
C PRO A 217 -4.34 -11.37 10.34
N LEU A 218 -4.23 -11.85 11.58
CA LEU A 218 -3.31 -12.91 11.94
C LEU A 218 -3.89 -14.27 11.53
N ALA A 219 -3.09 -15.10 10.87
CA ALA A 219 -3.44 -16.46 10.51
C ALA A 219 -2.31 -17.43 10.84
N SER A 220 -2.66 -18.58 11.41
CA SER A 220 -1.70 -19.66 11.64
C SER A 220 -1.34 -20.38 10.34
N TRP A 221 -0.15 -20.95 10.29
CA TRP A 221 0.31 -21.70 9.11
C TRP A 221 -0.51 -22.99 8.88
N GLU A 222 -1.09 -23.58 9.91
CA GLU A 222 -2.00 -24.71 9.76
C GLU A 222 -3.27 -24.31 9.00
N ARG A 223 -3.82 -23.11 9.30
CA ARG A 223 -4.98 -22.57 8.58
C ARG A 223 -4.65 -22.25 7.13
N ILE A 224 -3.48 -21.67 6.89
CA ILE A 224 -2.99 -21.39 5.54
C ILE A 224 -2.76 -22.71 4.79
N ALA A 225 -2.18 -23.71 5.46
CA ALA A 225 -1.94 -25.04 4.89
C ALA A 225 -3.24 -25.76 4.53
N ALA A 226 -4.27 -25.66 5.35
CA ALA A 226 -5.59 -26.24 5.04
C ALA A 226 -6.23 -25.62 3.77
N ALA A 227 -5.88 -24.40 3.43
CA ALA A 227 -6.36 -23.72 2.21
C ALA A 227 -5.48 -24.01 0.97
N ASP A 228 -4.31 -24.60 1.16
CA ASP A 228 -3.27 -24.99 0.17
C ASP A 228 -3.12 -23.98 -0.97
N PRO A 229 -2.56 -22.80 -0.73
CA PRO A 229 -2.38 -21.80 -1.76
C PRO A 229 -1.45 -22.31 -2.86
N ALA A 230 -1.78 -22.04 -4.12
CA ALA A 230 -0.93 -22.35 -5.28
C ALA A 230 0.21 -21.34 -5.47
N VAL A 231 0.05 -20.14 -4.91
CA VAL A 231 1.04 -19.04 -4.94
C VAL A 231 1.10 -18.38 -3.57
N ILE A 232 2.33 -18.13 -3.09
CA ILE A 232 2.59 -17.31 -1.90
C ILE A 232 3.24 -16.01 -2.34
N VAL A 233 2.59 -14.89 -2.08
CA VAL A 233 3.16 -13.55 -2.28
C VAL A 233 3.81 -13.11 -0.98
N ILE A 234 5.08 -12.73 -1.03
CA ILE A 234 5.90 -12.38 0.13
C ILE A 234 6.26 -10.91 0.04
N ALA A 235 5.88 -10.13 1.05
CA ALA A 235 6.25 -8.72 1.12
C ALA A 235 7.76 -8.54 1.25
N THR A 236 8.29 -7.58 0.48
CA THR A 236 9.65 -7.06 0.61
C THR A 236 9.59 -5.63 1.15
N MET A 237 10.47 -5.30 2.07
CA MET A 237 10.57 -3.96 2.66
C MET A 237 11.98 -3.70 3.18
N ASP A 238 12.47 -2.47 3.03
CA ASP A 238 13.79 -2.08 3.54
C ASP A 238 13.71 -1.77 5.03
N ARG A 239 12.66 -1.06 5.44
CA ARG A 239 12.37 -0.83 6.85
C ARG A 239 11.63 -2.01 7.44
N ARG A 240 12.36 -2.87 8.13
CA ARG A 240 11.84 -4.09 8.76
C ARG A 240 11.52 -3.81 10.22
N ARG A 241 10.28 -4.06 10.62
CA ARG A 241 9.87 -3.96 12.02
C ARG A 241 10.33 -5.18 12.81
N TYR A 242 10.35 -6.33 12.18
CA TYR A 242 10.73 -7.61 12.75
C TYR A 242 11.81 -8.30 11.90
N ALA A 243 12.67 -9.09 12.52
CA ALA A 243 13.65 -9.90 11.79
C ALA A 243 12.97 -10.90 10.82
N ALA A 244 11.77 -11.34 11.18
CA ALA A 244 10.94 -12.20 10.33
C ALA A 244 10.42 -11.51 9.05
N ASP A 245 10.56 -10.18 8.91
CA ASP A 245 10.16 -9.46 7.70
C ASP A 245 11.19 -9.61 6.57
N ASP A 246 12.39 -10.15 6.87
CA ASP A 246 13.35 -10.47 5.82
C ASP A 246 12.80 -11.55 4.88
N PRO A 247 12.70 -11.31 3.57
CA PRO A 247 12.22 -12.31 2.62
C PRO A 247 13.04 -13.60 2.64
N ALA A 248 14.35 -13.52 2.87
CA ALA A 248 15.20 -14.70 2.97
C ALA A 248 14.85 -15.57 4.19
N VAL A 249 14.54 -14.94 5.33
CA VAL A 249 14.09 -15.63 6.55
C VAL A 249 12.74 -16.28 6.31
N LYS A 250 11.80 -15.58 5.64
CA LYS A 250 10.49 -16.13 5.27
C LYS A 250 10.61 -17.35 4.35
N LEU A 251 11.43 -17.25 3.31
CA LEU A 251 11.65 -18.36 2.36
C LEU A 251 12.29 -19.56 3.05
N ALA A 252 13.33 -19.37 3.86
CA ALA A 252 13.98 -20.44 4.59
C ALA A 252 13.02 -21.16 5.56
N PHE A 253 12.14 -20.40 6.22
CA PHE A 253 11.08 -20.97 7.06
C PHE A 253 10.11 -21.80 6.23
N LEU A 254 9.57 -21.27 5.14
CA LEU A 254 8.60 -21.98 4.28
C LEU A 254 9.17 -23.31 3.78
N GLU A 255 10.44 -23.36 3.43
CA GLU A 255 11.10 -24.56 2.89
C GLU A 255 11.48 -25.58 3.97
N SER A 256 11.73 -25.14 5.20
CA SER A 256 12.24 -26.02 6.28
C SER A 256 11.19 -26.51 7.27
N ASP A 257 10.05 -25.85 7.37
CA ASP A 257 9.01 -26.17 8.31
C ASP A 257 8.17 -27.37 7.84
N PRO A 258 7.84 -28.35 8.71
CA PRO A 258 7.12 -29.59 8.30
C PRO A 258 5.68 -29.36 7.81
N VAL A 259 5.04 -28.23 8.20
CA VAL A 259 3.70 -27.88 7.76
C VAL A 259 3.76 -27.15 6.43
N THR A 260 4.52 -26.05 6.38
CA THR A 260 4.60 -25.19 5.19
C THR A 260 5.33 -25.86 4.03
N GLY A 261 6.32 -26.71 4.28
CA GLY A 261 7.04 -27.47 3.25
C GLY A 261 6.16 -28.44 2.44
N LYS A 262 4.96 -28.75 2.92
CA LYS A 262 3.99 -29.59 2.19
C LYS A 262 3.09 -28.80 1.24
N LEU A 263 3.02 -27.47 1.39
CA LEU A 263 2.22 -26.60 0.53
C LEU A 263 2.60 -26.75 -0.96
N GLU A 264 1.62 -26.75 -1.84
CA GLU A 264 1.88 -26.82 -3.28
C GLU A 264 2.80 -25.69 -3.75
N ALA A 265 2.54 -24.46 -3.30
CA ALA A 265 3.36 -23.29 -3.63
C ALA A 265 4.83 -23.45 -3.21
N VAL A 266 5.09 -24.05 -2.03
CA VAL A 266 6.44 -24.27 -1.53
C VAL A 266 7.17 -25.36 -2.33
N ARG A 267 6.52 -26.51 -2.53
CA ARG A 267 7.09 -27.62 -3.32
C ARG A 267 7.42 -27.22 -4.75
N LYS A 268 6.60 -26.36 -5.36
CA LYS A 268 6.76 -25.87 -6.73
C LYS A 268 7.49 -24.54 -6.81
N LYS A 269 7.99 -24.01 -5.67
CA LYS A 269 8.70 -22.72 -5.57
C LYS A 269 7.95 -21.55 -6.21
N ARG A 270 6.63 -21.52 -6.02
CA ARG A 270 5.76 -20.49 -6.58
C ARG A 270 5.65 -19.29 -5.61
N PHE A 271 6.74 -18.56 -5.49
CA PHE A 271 6.85 -17.37 -4.67
C PHE A 271 6.90 -16.11 -5.53
N VAL A 272 6.08 -15.13 -5.19
CA VAL A 272 6.15 -13.78 -5.77
C VAL A 272 6.67 -12.83 -4.70
N LEU A 273 7.85 -12.28 -4.89
CA LEU A 273 8.35 -11.19 -4.05
C LEU A 273 7.70 -9.89 -4.50
N MET A 274 7.03 -9.19 -3.58
CA MET A 274 6.28 -7.98 -3.89
C MET A 274 6.62 -6.88 -2.89
N ASP A 275 6.86 -5.68 -3.39
CA ASP A 275 7.05 -4.50 -2.53
C ASP A 275 5.87 -4.32 -1.58
N ALA A 276 6.14 -4.03 -0.30
CA ALA A 276 5.10 -3.91 0.72
C ALA A 276 4.11 -2.77 0.41
N GLN A 277 4.54 -1.69 -0.25
CA GLN A 277 3.64 -0.63 -0.68
C GLN A 277 2.71 -1.06 -1.83
N SER A 278 3.12 -2.05 -2.63
CA SER A 278 2.26 -2.64 -3.66
C SER A 278 1.14 -3.50 -3.08
N MET A 279 1.28 -3.95 -1.83
CA MET A 279 0.25 -4.68 -1.09
C MET A 279 -0.69 -3.77 -0.30
N ASN A 280 -0.40 -2.47 -0.22
CA ASN A 280 -1.22 -1.47 0.45
C ASN A 280 -2.07 -0.68 -0.58
N PRO A 281 -3.14 0.00 -0.13
CA PRO A 281 -3.96 0.88 -0.96
C PRO A 281 -3.17 2.12 -1.41
N THR A 282 -2.32 1.98 -2.42
CA THR A 282 -1.36 2.98 -2.87
C THR A 282 -1.29 3.08 -4.39
N ILE A 283 -0.57 4.09 -4.89
CA ILE A 283 -0.23 4.19 -6.31
C ILE A 283 0.52 2.95 -6.83
N ARG A 284 1.25 2.23 -5.96
CA ARG A 284 2.00 1.02 -6.30
C ARG A 284 1.15 -0.26 -6.36
N THR A 285 -0.15 -0.20 -6.04
CA THR A 285 -1.05 -1.36 -6.21
C THR A 285 -1.01 -1.87 -7.66
N ILE A 286 -0.79 -0.99 -8.64
CA ILE A 286 -0.62 -1.39 -10.05
C ILE A 286 0.65 -2.24 -10.24
N ASP A 287 1.76 -1.88 -9.60
CA ASP A 287 2.99 -2.70 -9.61
C ASP A 287 2.72 -4.09 -9.02
N GLY A 288 1.85 -4.17 -8.01
CA GLY A 288 1.39 -5.43 -7.42
C GLY A 288 0.59 -6.31 -8.38
N ILE A 289 -0.30 -5.70 -9.18
CA ILE A 289 -1.04 -6.41 -10.25
C ILE A 289 -0.05 -6.97 -11.29
N GLU A 290 0.89 -6.14 -11.75
CA GLU A 290 1.93 -6.53 -12.72
C GLU A 290 2.81 -7.68 -12.17
N ALA A 291 3.26 -7.56 -10.90
CA ALA A 291 4.11 -8.57 -10.27
C ALA A 291 3.39 -9.93 -10.15
N LEU A 292 2.13 -9.93 -9.69
CA LEU A 292 1.37 -11.19 -9.57
C LEU A 292 1.01 -11.76 -10.94
N ALA A 293 0.64 -10.93 -11.93
CA ALA A 293 0.38 -11.38 -13.30
C ALA A 293 1.60 -12.06 -13.92
N ASN A 294 2.79 -11.45 -13.73
CA ASN A 294 4.04 -12.04 -14.20
C ASN A 294 4.36 -13.36 -13.48
N GLY A 295 4.13 -13.45 -12.17
CA GLY A 295 4.29 -14.68 -11.41
C GLY A 295 3.37 -15.80 -11.91
N ILE A 296 2.07 -15.51 -12.08
CA ILE A 296 1.06 -16.47 -12.58
C ILE A 296 1.49 -17.04 -13.94
N LYS A 297 1.94 -16.19 -14.86
CA LYS A 297 2.47 -16.61 -16.17
C LYS A 297 3.73 -17.46 -16.04
N ALA A 298 4.70 -17.01 -15.25
CA ALA A 298 5.96 -17.73 -15.08
C ALA A 298 5.78 -19.11 -14.44
N PHE A 299 4.71 -19.31 -13.66
CA PHE A 299 4.38 -20.59 -13.03
C PHE A 299 3.50 -21.51 -13.90
N GLY A 300 3.15 -21.09 -15.13
CA GLY A 300 2.24 -21.86 -16.01
C GLY A 300 0.82 -21.99 -15.41
N LEU A 301 0.35 -20.96 -14.72
CA LEU A 301 -0.99 -20.92 -14.12
C LEU A 301 -1.94 -20.02 -14.94
N ALA A 302 -1.50 -19.54 -16.09
CA ALA A 302 -2.26 -18.72 -17.01
C ALA A 302 -2.59 -19.44 -18.34
N ASP A 303 -2.25 -20.71 -18.46
CA ASP A 303 -2.43 -21.52 -19.70
C ASP A 303 -3.72 -22.32 -19.67
#